data_18688f853e5d4cdd3d20a06b4115ed56
#
_entry.id   18688f853e5d4cdd3d20a06b4115ed56
#
_cell.length_a   1.000
_cell.length_b   1.000
_cell.length_c   1.000
_cell.angle_alpha   90.00
_cell.angle_beta   90.00
_cell.angle_gamma   90.00
#
_symmetry.space_group_name_H-M   'P 1'
#
loop_
_entity.id
_entity.type
_entity.pdbx_description
1 polymer ?
#
loop_
_entity_poly.entity_id
_entity_poly.type
_entity_poly.pdbx_seq_one_letter_code
_entity_poly.pdbx_strand_id
1 'polypeptide(L)'
;VPLVVDVLDADHMESIFKRYKPDLVFHAAAHKHVALMENQPAEAFKNNTRGTIEMSEMAVRNGVEKFLLVSTDKAINPTSVMGATKRLAEIFLQSLHAANDAPTGFMVVRFGNVLGSSGSVIPIFEKQINEGGPVTVTHPEVTRYFMTIPESVGLILQAMSQAKGGEIFVLDMGNPIKIIDLANQLIE
;
A
#
# COMPACT_ATOMS: atom_id res chain seq x y z
N VAL A 1 7.08 20.03 3.40
CA VAL A 1 6.08 20.94 2.84
C VAL A 1 4.88 20.11 2.40
N PRO A 2 3.68 20.32 2.97
CA PRO A 2 2.47 19.65 2.50
C PRO A 2 2.06 20.19 1.12
N LEU A 3 1.73 19.27 0.20
CA LEU A 3 1.23 19.58 -1.14
C LEU A 3 -0.04 18.76 -1.39
N VAL A 4 -1.01 19.33 -2.11
CA VAL A 4 -2.21 18.63 -2.55
C VAL A 4 -2.12 18.44 -4.05
N VAL A 5 -1.94 17.20 -4.47
CA VAL A 5 -1.77 16.82 -5.88
C VAL A 5 -2.22 15.37 -6.10
N ASP A 6 -2.76 15.09 -7.28
CA ASP A 6 -3.02 13.72 -7.73
C ASP A 6 -1.76 13.12 -8.34
N VAL A 7 -1.45 11.87 -7.99
CA VAL A 7 -0.29 11.14 -8.56
C VAL A 7 -0.40 10.93 -10.07
N LEU A 8 -1.60 11.07 -10.63
CA LEU A 8 -1.89 10.99 -12.06
C LEU A 8 -1.79 12.35 -12.79
N ASP A 9 -1.58 13.43 -12.06
CA ASP A 9 -1.28 14.75 -12.64
C ASP A 9 0.22 14.83 -12.96
N ALA A 10 0.60 14.28 -14.11
CA ALA A 10 2.00 14.12 -14.50
C ALA A 10 2.75 15.45 -14.56
N ASP A 11 2.12 16.51 -15.08
CA ASP A 11 2.78 17.82 -15.24
C ASP A 11 3.05 18.48 -13.89
N HIS A 12 2.07 18.42 -12.99
CA HIS A 12 2.22 18.97 -11.65
C HIS A 12 3.25 18.15 -10.84
N MET A 13 3.18 16.82 -10.89
CA MET A 13 4.16 15.94 -10.23
C MET A 13 5.57 16.17 -10.76
N GLU A 14 5.76 16.30 -12.07
CA GLU A 14 7.06 16.61 -12.67
C GLU A 14 7.63 17.95 -12.16
N SER A 15 6.77 18.97 -12.01
CA SER A 15 7.17 20.26 -11.44
C SER A 15 7.64 20.16 -9.99
N ILE A 16 6.98 19.27 -9.20
CA ILE A 16 7.34 18.98 -7.81
C ILE A 16 8.70 18.30 -7.73
N PHE A 17 8.94 17.25 -8.53
CA PHE A 17 10.22 16.54 -8.56
C PHE A 17 11.37 17.47 -8.95
N LYS A 18 11.20 18.31 -9.98
CA LYS A 18 12.20 19.31 -10.38
C LYS A 18 12.49 20.34 -9.30
N ARG A 19 11.44 20.76 -8.58
CA ARG A 19 11.58 21.78 -7.52
C ARG A 19 12.26 21.24 -6.26
N TYR A 20 11.84 20.05 -5.79
CA TYR A 20 12.26 19.52 -4.50
C TYR A 20 13.40 18.50 -4.61
N LYS A 21 13.63 17.90 -5.79
CA LYS A 21 14.70 16.93 -6.07
C LYS A 21 14.81 15.86 -4.96
N PRO A 22 13.76 15.05 -4.73
CA PRO A 22 13.79 14.07 -3.66
C PRO A 22 14.84 13.00 -3.94
N ASP A 23 15.64 12.64 -2.94
CA ASP A 23 16.56 11.50 -3.00
C ASP A 23 15.80 10.18 -2.77
N LEU A 24 14.76 10.21 -1.93
CA LEU A 24 13.96 9.04 -1.55
C LEU A 24 12.47 9.29 -1.81
N VAL A 25 11.80 8.30 -2.37
CA VAL A 25 10.34 8.33 -2.58
C VAL A 25 9.67 7.14 -1.90
N PHE A 26 8.67 7.42 -1.06
CA PHE A 26 7.76 6.44 -0.48
C PHE A 26 6.41 6.57 -1.16
N HIS A 27 6.07 5.64 -2.03
CA HIS A 27 4.82 5.65 -2.79
C HIS A 27 3.75 4.82 -2.09
N ALA A 28 2.86 5.50 -1.35
CA ALA A 28 1.76 4.89 -0.63
C ALA A 28 0.37 5.23 -1.22
N ALA A 29 0.32 6.01 -2.30
CA ALA A 29 -0.94 6.37 -2.95
C ALA A 29 -1.56 5.16 -3.63
N ALA A 30 -2.76 4.75 -3.18
CA ALA A 30 -3.48 3.62 -3.76
C ALA A 30 -4.96 3.60 -3.34
N HIS A 31 -5.81 3.07 -4.21
CA HIS A 31 -7.16 2.66 -3.85
C HIS A 31 -7.11 1.28 -3.18
N LYS A 32 -7.37 1.22 -1.87
CA LYS A 32 -7.17 0.02 -1.05
C LYS A 32 -8.43 -0.81 -0.78
N HIS A 33 -9.62 -0.23 -0.99
CA HIS A 33 -10.90 -0.88 -0.64
C HIS A 33 -11.26 -1.96 -1.65
N VAL A 34 -11.14 -3.24 -1.25
CA VAL A 34 -11.35 -4.39 -2.13
C VAL A 34 -12.72 -4.36 -2.79
N ALA A 35 -13.80 -4.28 -2.00
CA ALA A 35 -15.17 -4.31 -2.53
C ALA A 35 -15.47 -3.16 -3.52
N LEU A 36 -14.92 -1.96 -3.28
CA LEU A 36 -15.10 -0.83 -4.19
C LEU A 36 -14.35 -1.07 -5.50
N MET A 37 -13.15 -1.64 -5.44
CA MET A 37 -12.33 -1.87 -6.63
C MET A 37 -12.86 -3.03 -7.50
N GLU A 38 -13.54 -4.02 -6.92
CA GLU A 38 -14.24 -5.04 -7.70
C GLU A 38 -15.30 -4.43 -8.66
N ASN A 39 -15.95 -3.36 -8.22
CA ASN A 39 -16.95 -2.65 -9.03
C ASN A 39 -16.34 -1.55 -9.93
N GLN A 40 -15.07 -1.22 -9.76
CA GLN A 40 -14.38 -0.15 -10.49
C GLN A 40 -12.96 -0.55 -10.91
N PRO A 41 -12.82 -1.64 -11.69
CA PRO A 41 -11.50 -2.19 -12.03
C PRO A 41 -10.63 -1.22 -12.86
N ALA A 42 -11.24 -0.39 -13.70
CA ALA A 42 -10.52 0.60 -14.49
C ALA A 42 -9.87 1.67 -13.60
N GLU A 43 -10.58 2.17 -12.57
CA GLU A 43 -10.02 3.14 -11.63
C GLU A 43 -8.97 2.51 -10.72
N ALA A 44 -9.16 1.25 -10.32
CA ALA A 44 -8.15 0.51 -9.58
C ALA A 44 -6.85 0.38 -10.38
N PHE A 45 -6.93 -0.03 -11.65
CA PHE A 45 -5.78 -0.11 -12.55
C PHE A 45 -5.12 1.25 -12.78
N LYS A 46 -5.92 2.27 -13.10
CA LYS A 46 -5.45 3.62 -13.36
C LYS A 46 -4.66 4.19 -12.18
N ASN A 47 -5.21 4.12 -10.97
CA ASN A 47 -4.56 4.66 -9.79
C ASN A 47 -3.41 3.76 -9.29
N ASN A 48 -3.67 2.48 -9.06
CA ASN A 48 -2.70 1.60 -8.38
C ASN A 48 -1.56 1.14 -9.28
N THR A 49 -1.85 0.87 -10.57
CA THR A 49 -0.83 0.37 -11.52
C THR A 49 -0.24 1.51 -12.32
N ARG A 50 -1.07 2.22 -13.11
CA ARG A 50 -0.58 3.30 -13.97
C ARG A 50 0.04 4.45 -13.17
N GLY A 51 -0.59 4.85 -12.05
CA GLY A 51 -0.01 5.87 -11.16
C GLY A 51 1.36 5.46 -10.62
N THR A 52 1.55 4.17 -10.26
CA THR A 52 2.86 3.67 -9.85
C THR A 52 3.87 3.70 -11.01
N ILE A 53 3.45 3.33 -12.22
CA ILE A 53 4.30 3.38 -13.42
C ILE A 53 4.79 4.81 -13.65
N GLU A 54 3.87 5.76 -13.76
CA GLU A 54 4.19 7.17 -14.02
C GLU A 54 5.11 7.77 -12.95
N MET A 55 4.84 7.48 -11.67
CA MET A 55 5.67 7.93 -10.56
C MET A 55 7.07 7.33 -10.57
N SER A 56 7.21 6.05 -10.91
CA SER A 56 8.51 5.37 -10.96
C SER A 56 9.37 5.84 -12.12
N GLU A 57 8.78 6.04 -13.30
CA GLU A 57 9.48 6.61 -14.46
C GLU A 57 9.91 8.06 -14.19
N MET A 58 9.08 8.83 -13.49
CA MET A 58 9.41 10.17 -13.04
C MET A 58 10.58 10.18 -12.06
N ALA A 59 10.61 9.22 -11.13
CA ALA A 59 11.71 9.04 -10.20
C ALA A 59 13.04 8.80 -10.94
N VAL A 60 13.05 7.93 -11.96
CA VAL A 60 14.21 7.69 -12.81
C VAL A 60 14.67 8.96 -13.51
N ARG A 61 13.74 9.67 -14.19
CA ARG A 61 14.07 10.90 -14.94
C ARG A 61 14.64 12.02 -14.08
N ASN A 62 14.25 12.05 -12.79
CA ASN A 62 14.69 13.09 -11.86
C ASN A 62 15.82 12.64 -10.90
N GLY A 63 16.41 11.46 -11.12
CA GLY A 63 17.58 10.99 -10.39
C GLY A 63 17.35 10.61 -8.94
N VAL A 64 16.14 10.13 -8.61
CA VAL A 64 15.82 9.59 -7.28
C VAL A 64 16.72 8.39 -6.96
N GLU A 65 17.34 8.36 -5.79
CA GLU A 65 18.21 7.24 -5.40
C GLU A 65 17.41 5.97 -5.11
N LYS A 66 16.32 6.09 -4.33
CA LYS A 66 15.48 4.93 -3.95
C LYS A 66 14.00 5.25 -4.03
N PHE A 67 13.26 4.30 -4.58
CA PHE A 67 11.79 4.35 -4.69
C PHE A 67 11.19 3.11 -4.04
N LEU A 68 10.39 3.31 -2.99
CA LEU A 68 9.71 2.23 -2.26
C LEU A 68 8.21 2.27 -2.53
N LEU A 69 7.67 1.17 -3.06
CA LEU A 69 6.24 0.95 -3.18
C LEU A 69 5.69 0.28 -1.92
N VAL A 70 4.75 0.94 -1.27
CA VAL A 70 3.91 0.33 -0.23
C VAL A 70 2.87 -0.57 -0.89
N SER A 71 2.99 -1.89 -0.69
CA SER A 71 2.11 -2.91 -1.23
C SER A 71 1.33 -3.64 -0.13
N THR A 72 0.78 -4.80 -0.42
CA THR A 72 -0.14 -5.52 0.45
C THR A 72 0.07 -7.04 0.36
N ASP A 73 -0.30 -7.77 1.42
CA ASP A 73 -0.44 -9.23 1.43
C ASP A 73 -1.37 -9.75 0.33
N LYS A 74 -2.37 -8.96 -0.07
CA LYS A 74 -3.35 -9.29 -1.11
C LYS A 74 -2.78 -9.28 -2.55
N ALA A 75 -1.53 -8.83 -2.72
CA ALA A 75 -0.78 -8.96 -3.96
C ALA A 75 -0.11 -10.35 -4.11
N ILE A 76 -0.17 -11.21 -3.05
CA ILE A 76 0.31 -12.58 -3.09
C ILE A 76 -0.82 -13.45 -3.65
N ASN A 77 -0.61 -14.11 -4.81
CA ASN A 77 -1.64 -14.90 -5.49
C ASN A 77 -3.01 -14.18 -5.52
N PRO A 78 -3.09 -13.00 -6.16
CA PRO A 78 -4.21 -12.09 -6.00
C PRO A 78 -5.53 -12.72 -6.50
N THR A 79 -6.55 -12.66 -5.66
CA THR A 79 -7.93 -13.11 -5.95
C THR A 79 -8.90 -11.94 -6.06
N SER A 80 -8.39 -10.70 -6.06
CA SER A 80 -9.19 -9.48 -6.15
C SER A 80 -8.56 -8.49 -7.13
N VAL A 81 -9.39 -7.62 -7.71
CA VAL A 81 -8.95 -6.54 -8.61
C VAL A 81 -7.90 -5.66 -7.90
N MET A 82 -8.16 -5.26 -6.66
CA MET A 82 -7.22 -4.45 -5.88
C MET A 82 -5.86 -5.16 -5.74
N GLY A 83 -5.86 -6.43 -5.34
CA GLY A 83 -4.63 -7.22 -5.21
C GLY A 83 -3.90 -7.39 -6.54
N ALA A 84 -4.63 -7.67 -7.63
CA ALA A 84 -4.07 -7.82 -8.97
C ALA A 84 -3.42 -6.52 -9.47
N THR A 85 -4.05 -5.36 -9.27
CA THR A 85 -3.49 -4.06 -9.67
C THR A 85 -2.22 -3.71 -8.89
N LYS A 86 -2.15 -4.04 -7.60
CA LYS A 86 -0.92 -3.89 -6.80
C LYS A 86 0.17 -4.86 -7.28
N ARG A 87 -0.18 -6.11 -7.60
CA ARG A 87 0.77 -7.08 -8.13
C ARG A 87 1.35 -6.66 -9.48
N LEU A 88 0.54 -6.10 -10.37
CA LEU A 88 1.01 -5.55 -11.64
C LEU A 88 2.02 -4.41 -11.43
N ALA A 89 1.75 -3.51 -10.48
CA ALA A 89 2.67 -2.45 -10.12
C ALA A 89 4.02 -2.99 -9.60
N GLU A 90 4.00 -4.03 -8.75
CA GLU A 90 5.22 -4.69 -8.27
C GLU A 90 6.04 -5.31 -9.40
N ILE A 91 5.38 -6.06 -10.32
CA ILE A 91 6.03 -6.67 -11.47
C ILE A 91 6.68 -5.61 -12.36
N PHE A 92 5.97 -4.49 -12.59
CA PHE A 92 6.52 -3.38 -13.36
C PHE A 92 7.80 -2.83 -12.72
N LEU A 93 7.78 -2.54 -11.42
CA LEU A 93 8.96 -2.02 -10.71
C LEU A 93 10.15 -2.98 -10.75
N GLN A 94 9.90 -4.29 -10.59
CA GLN A 94 10.95 -5.30 -10.71
C GLN A 94 11.53 -5.35 -12.14
N SER A 95 10.65 -5.25 -13.16
CA SER A 95 11.07 -5.21 -14.56
C SER A 95 11.85 -3.94 -14.88
N LEU A 96 11.38 -2.80 -14.38
CA LEU A 96 12.05 -1.51 -14.56
C LEU A 96 13.44 -1.52 -13.91
N HIS A 97 13.55 -2.06 -12.69
CA HIS A 97 14.85 -2.22 -12.02
C HIS A 97 15.79 -3.12 -12.80
N ALA A 98 15.31 -4.27 -13.29
CA ALA A 98 16.12 -5.23 -14.03
C ALA A 98 16.58 -4.73 -15.42
N ALA A 99 15.76 -3.88 -16.06
CA ALA A 99 16.04 -3.34 -17.40
C ALA A 99 16.84 -2.04 -17.37
N ASN A 100 17.02 -1.44 -16.21
CA ASN A 100 17.49 -0.07 -16.09
C ASN A 100 18.92 -0.02 -15.54
N ASP A 101 19.84 0.52 -16.33
CA ASP A 101 21.19 0.90 -15.86
C ASP A 101 21.15 2.19 -15.01
N ALA A 102 19.98 2.74 -14.74
CA ALA A 102 19.80 3.94 -13.94
C ALA A 102 20.04 3.68 -12.44
N PRO A 103 20.53 4.68 -11.70
CA PRO A 103 20.92 4.51 -10.31
C PRO A 103 19.73 4.37 -9.34
N THR A 104 18.47 4.48 -9.79
CA THR A 104 17.28 4.35 -8.92
C THR A 104 17.08 2.92 -8.45
N GLY A 105 17.22 2.68 -7.16
CA GLY A 105 16.89 1.40 -6.51
C GLY A 105 15.39 1.29 -6.25
N PHE A 106 14.72 0.34 -6.93
CA PHE A 106 13.30 0.06 -6.69
C PHE A 106 13.12 -1.06 -5.68
N MET A 107 12.20 -0.88 -4.73
CA MET A 107 11.84 -1.91 -3.76
C MET A 107 10.36 -1.87 -3.42
N VAL A 108 9.85 -2.98 -2.96
CA VAL A 108 8.45 -3.16 -2.56
C VAL A 108 8.39 -3.67 -1.13
N VAL A 109 7.41 -3.20 -0.36
CA VAL A 109 7.11 -3.73 0.97
C VAL A 109 5.67 -4.19 1.02
N ARG A 110 5.45 -5.46 1.39
CA ARG A 110 4.14 -6.08 1.58
C ARG A 110 3.85 -6.27 3.06
N PHE A 111 2.67 -5.88 3.49
CA PHE A 111 2.14 -6.18 4.81
C PHE A 111 0.60 -6.27 4.76
N GLY A 112 0.00 -6.79 5.83
CA GLY A 112 -1.44 -6.98 5.94
C GLY A 112 -2.16 -5.74 6.45
N ASN A 113 -3.08 -5.91 7.40
CA ASN A 113 -3.91 -4.81 7.87
C ASN A 113 -3.16 -3.96 8.90
N VAL A 114 -3.41 -2.65 8.86
CA VAL A 114 -2.88 -1.70 9.85
C VAL A 114 -4.03 -1.22 10.72
N LEU A 115 -3.88 -1.37 12.05
CA LEU A 115 -4.87 -0.95 13.04
C LEU A 115 -5.14 0.55 12.96
N GLY A 116 -6.41 0.93 13.09
CA GLY A 116 -6.83 2.33 13.06
C GLY A 116 -6.74 3.01 11.69
N SER A 117 -6.43 2.27 10.61
CA SER A 117 -6.42 2.85 9.26
C SER A 117 -7.85 3.18 8.79
N SER A 118 -7.99 4.27 8.01
CA SER A 118 -9.28 4.72 7.48
C SER A 118 -10.04 3.61 6.76
N GLY A 119 -11.33 3.41 7.11
CA GLY A 119 -12.19 2.36 6.55
C GLY A 119 -11.76 0.94 6.91
N SER A 120 -10.95 0.75 7.96
CA SER A 120 -10.62 -0.57 8.50
C SER A 120 -11.76 -1.13 9.37
N VAL A 121 -11.63 -2.40 9.77
CA VAL A 121 -12.68 -3.12 10.50
C VAL A 121 -12.99 -2.49 11.87
N ILE A 122 -11.99 -1.95 12.58
CA ILE A 122 -12.19 -1.35 13.91
C ILE A 122 -13.14 -0.15 13.87
N PRO A 123 -12.91 0.90 13.07
CA PRO A 123 -13.86 2.01 12.95
C PRO A 123 -15.27 1.58 12.51
N ILE A 124 -15.39 0.52 11.72
CA ILE A 124 -16.69 -0.03 11.32
C ILE A 124 -17.41 -0.64 12.52
N PHE A 125 -16.71 -1.45 13.30
CA PHE A 125 -17.27 -2.08 14.50
C PHE A 125 -17.64 -1.04 15.57
N GLU A 126 -16.75 -0.07 15.83
CA GLU A 126 -17.03 1.05 16.75
C GLU A 126 -18.30 1.82 16.35
N LYS A 127 -18.47 2.10 15.06
CA LYS A 127 -19.67 2.73 14.54
C LYS A 127 -20.91 1.87 14.78
N GLN A 128 -20.86 0.57 14.46
CA GLN A 128 -21.96 -0.36 14.67
C GLN A 128 -22.34 -0.49 16.14
N ILE A 129 -21.35 -0.56 17.05
CA ILE A 129 -21.58 -0.58 18.51
C ILE A 129 -22.26 0.69 18.98
N ASN A 130 -21.77 1.86 18.56
CA ASN A 130 -22.35 3.16 18.93
C ASN A 130 -23.78 3.35 18.41
N GLU A 131 -24.15 2.69 17.31
CA GLU A 131 -25.49 2.68 16.73
C GLU A 131 -26.43 1.65 17.39
N GLY A 132 -25.94 0.88 18.39
CA GLY A 132 -26.73 -0.14 19.11
C GLY A 132 -26.68 -1.54 18.46
N GLY A 133 -25.79 -1.75 17.52
CA GLY A 133 -25.58 -3.04 16.86
C GLY A 133 -26.58 -3.37 15.75
N PRO A 134 -26.54 -4.58 15.19
CA PRO A 134 -25.58 -5.63 15.48
C PRO A 134 -24.20 -5.38 14.86
N VAL A 135 -23.12 -5.94 15.48
CA VAL A 135 -21.80 -5.99 14.86
C VAL A 135 -21.78 -7.13 13.85
N THR A 136 -21.35 -6.84 12.61
CA THR A 136 -21.39 -7.78 11.50
C THR A 136 -20.01 -8.32 11.17
N VAL A 137 -19.84 -9.64 11.28
CA VAL A 137 -18.62 -10.38 10.88
C VAL A 137 -18.96 -11.28 9.69
N THR A 138 -18.17 -11.18 8.62
CA THR A 138 -18.41 -11.90 7.36
C THR A 138 -18.43 -13.42 7.55
N HIS A 139 -17.51 -13.95 8.35
CA HIS A 139 -17.44 -15.37 8.67
C HIS A 139 -16.65 -15.56 9.98
N PRO A 140 -17.05 -16.45 10.90
CA PRO A 140 -16.42 -16.61 12.21
C PRO A 140 -14.95 -17.05 12.14
N GLU A 141 -14.56 -17.80 11.10
CA GLU A 141 -13.20 -18.29 10.94
C GLU A 141 -12.27 -17.33 10.18
N VAL A 142 -12.73 -16.14 9.80
CA VAL A 142 -11.88 -15.15 9.12
C VAL A 142 -10.80 -14.65 10.07
N THR A 143 -9.54 -14.83 9.67
CA THR A 143 -8.38 -14.28 10.36
C THR A 143 -7.72 -13.19 9.52
N ARG A 144 -7.03 -12.26 10.19
CA ARG A 144 -6.20 -11.22 9.56
C ARG A 144 -4.95 -10.99 10.39
N TYR A 145 -3.88 -10.63 9.70
CA TYR A 145 -2.70 -10.08 10.35
C TYR A 145 -2.91 -8.59 10.60
N PHE A 146 -2.50 -8.14 11.77
CA PHE A 146 -2.57 -6.73 12.15
C PHE A 146 -1.22 -6.23 12.63
N MET A 147 -0.99 -4.96 12.38
CA MET A 147 0.20 -4.24 12.82
C MET A 147 -0.20 -2.81 13.16
N THR A 148 0.49 -2.16 14.06
CA THR A 148 0.27 -0.75 14.36
C THR A 148 0.89 0.16 13.30
N ILE A 149 0.42 1.42 13.22
CA ILE A 149 1.02 2.41 12.32
C ILE A 149 2.52 2.62 12.64
N PRO A 150 2.95 2.84 13.90
CA PRO A 150 4.35 3.00 14.22
C PRO A 150 5.23 1.80 13.83
N GLU A 151 4.76 0.56 14.05
CA GLU A 151 5.47 -0.63 13.61
C GLU A 151 5.64 -0.68 12.10
N SER A 152 4.54 -0.48 11.36
CA SER A 152 4.60 -0.51 9.89
C SER A 152 5.55 0.54 9.34
N VAL A 153 5.51 1.76 9.86
CA VAL A 153 6.43 2.84 9.46
C VAL A 153 7.88 2.49 9.79
N GLY A 154 8.15 1.98 11.01
CA GLY A 154 9.50 1.58 11.41
C GLY A 154 10.09 0.51 10.49
N LEU A 155 9.31 -0.53 10.17
CA LEU A 155 9.74 -1.61 9.28
C LEU A 155 9.89 -1.15 7.81
N ILE A 156 9.04 -0.24 7.33
CA ILE A 156 9.19 0.38 6.00
C ILE A 156 10.49 1.16 5.90
N LEU A 157 10.81 1.97 6.90
CA LEU A 157 12.07 2.73 6.95
C LEU A 157 13.28 1.81 7.02
N GLN A 158 13.19 0.72 7.80
CA GLN A 158 14.24 -0.29 7.88
C GLN A 158 14.42 -1.01 6.53
N ALA A 159 13.35 -1.41 5.85
CA ALA A 159 13.41 -2.00 4.52
C ALA A 159 14.08 -1.03 3.53
N MET A 160 13.70 0.24 3.52
CA MET A 160 14.32 1.28 2.67
C MET A 160 15.84 1.39 2.92
N SER A 161 16.27 1.31 4.18
CA SER A 161 17.69 1.42 4.53
C SER A 161 18.52 0.21 4.08
N GLN A 162 17.95 -1.00 4.15
CA GLN A 162 18.62 -2.26 3.84
C GLN A 162 18.57 -2.66 2.36
N ALA A 163 17.58 -2.16 1.63
CA ALA A 163 17.35 -2.52 0.25
C ALA A 163 18.50 -2.10 -0.68
N LYS A 164 18.84 -3.00 -1.60
CA LYS A 164 19.80 -2.78 -2.68
C LYS A 164 19.15 -2.48 -4.02
N GLY A 165 17.87 -2.87 -4.16
CA GLY A 165 17.03 -2.70 -5.34
C GLY A 165 16.56 -4.06 -5.91
N GLY A 166 15.30 -4.07 -6.40
CA GLY A 166 14.64 -5.26 -6.95
C GLY A 166 13.92 -6.14 -5.92
N GLU A 167 14.09 -5.88 -4.62
CA GLU A 167 13.53 -6.73 -3.57
C GLU A 167 12.04 -6.49 -3.34
N ILE A 168 11.34 -7.55 -2.94
CA ILE A 168 10.01 -7.49 -2.33
C ILE A 168 10.14 -7.98 -0.89
N PHE A 169 10.09 -7.07 0.05
CA PHE A 169 10.07 -7.39 1.48
C PHE A 169 8.67 -7.78 1.91
N VAL A 170 8.56 -8.83 2.72
CA VAL A 170 7.33 -9.21 3.40
C VAL A 170 7.57 -8.98 4.89
N LEU A 171 6.79 -8.08 5.48
CA LEU A 171 6.95 -7.78 6.90
C LEU A 171 6.40 -8.92 7.77
N ASP A 172 7.14 -9.25 8.83
CA ASP A 172 6.66 -10.17 9.85
C ASP A 172 5.56 -9.47 10.65
N MET A 173 4.36 -10.04 10.64
CA MET A 173 3.18 -9.50 11.31
C MET A 173 2.76 -10.36 12.52
N GLY A 174 3.61 -11.28 12.96
CA GLY A 174 3.31 -12.17 14.08
C GLY A 174 2.17 -13.14 13.76
N ASN A 175 1.24 -13.33 14.71
CA ASN A 175 0.14 -14.28 14.59
C ASN A 175 -1.13 -13.63 14.01
N PRO A 176 -1.90 -14.36 13.18
CA PRO A 176 -3.18 -13.88 12.71
C PRO A 176 -4.22 -13.86 13.83
N ILE A 177 -5.09 -12.85 13.82
CA ILE A 177 -6.17 -12.65 14.81
C ILE A 177 -7.51 -12.97 14.13
N LYS A 178 -8.39 -13.72 14.80
CA LYS A 178 -9.77 -13.92 14.33
C LYS A 178 -10.55 -12.62 14.45
N ILE A 179 -11.26 -12.27 13.40
CA ILE A 179 -12.06 -11.02 13.37
C ILE A 179 -13.21 -11.07 14.38
N ILE A 180 -13.76 -12.25 14.65
CA ILE A 180 -14.78 -12.44 15.70
C ILE A 180 -14.25 -12.13 17.11
N ASP A 181 -13.00 -12.50 17.40
CA ASP A 181 -12.40 -12.23 18.71
C ASP A 181 -12.15 -10.73 18.89
N LEU A 182 -11.72 -10.06 17.82
CA LEU A 182 -11.58 -8.60 17.81
C LEU A 182 -12.92 -7.89 18.01
N ALA A 183 -14.01 -8.39 17.40
CA ALA A 183 -15.34 -7.85 17.60
C ALA A 183 -15.80 -7.98 19.05
N ASN A 184 -15.60 -9.16 19.67
CA ASN A 184 -15.96 -9.41 21.05
C ASN A 184 -15.21 -8.47 22.02
N GLN A 185 -13.90 -8.28 21.81
CA GLN A 185 -13.08 -7.36 22.63
C GLN A 185 -13.53 -5.89 22.54
N LEU A 186 -14.15 -5.47 21.44
CA LEU A 186 -14.63 -4.11 21.27
C LEU A 186 -16.06 -3.90 21.85
N ILE A 187 -16.80 -4.99 22.04
CA ILE A 187 -18.15 -4.95 22.64
C ILE A 187 -18.07 -4.91 24.18
N GLU A 188 -17.06 -5.53 24.78
CA GLU A 188 -16.78 -5.51 26.23
C GLU A 188 -16.33 -4.11 26.72
#